data_cc13906174ae7b6a7c08da59a57f0d3e
#
_entry.id   cc13906174ae7b6a7c08da59a57f0d3e
#
_cell.length_a   1.000
_cell.length_b   1.000
_cell.length_c   1.000
_cell.angle_alpha   90.00
_cell.angle_beta   90.00
_cell.angle_gamma   90.00
#
_symmetry.space_group_name_H-M   'P 1'
#
loop_
_entity.id
_entity.type
_entity.pdbx_description
1 polymer ?
#
loop_
_entity_poly.entity_id
_entity_poly.type
_entity_poly.pdbx_seq_one_letter_code
_entity_poly.pdbx_strand_id
1 'polypeptide(L)'
;MKANLIFSLPVIFVIAMFSSCDKNDDKEVTHEPAEYRTVIEKVSANGKIQPETDVKISAEVSGKINVIHVKEGDIVKKGDLLLTINPDLLESSVTRANASVNTAKANLANAKARLVQVAAQFVNAEKTYERNKKLYTEGVISESEMDAAESAYQTARAEKVAAEESVNGSDFSVKSAQATRKEASDNLGRTSIFAPTDGVITALQVEEGETVLGTIQMSGTELLRVSKLETMEVDVEVNESDIVRVAMGDTAEVEVDAYLDNTFTGVVTEIANAATNTTASMSTDQVTNFSVKIRILESSYQDILAENKQMQSPFRTGMSATVDIKTSTKTRALSIPIESVTTRTDTTSEKLTYKERKERKEELEKSKEDEEPMEVVFLYKEGKAVVQAVKTGVQDNKYIEILTGLSEGQEVITGPYRTVSRDLTNGDKVVEKDSSKDEDED
;
A
#
# COMPACT_ATOMS: atom_id res chain seq x y z
N MET A 1 94.26 -29.77 -40.44
CA MET A 1 94.25 -30.86 -41.44
C MET A 1 92.81 -30.88 -42.01
N LYS A 2 92.75 -30.59 -43.31
CA LYS A 2 92.04 -31.30 -44.39
C LYS A 2 90.51 -31.54 -44.09
N ALA A 3 89.56 -31.30 -44.98
CA ALA A 3 89.54 -30.97 -46.41
C ALA A 3 88.09 -30.59 -46.78
N ASN A 4 87.96 -29.74 -47.77
CA ASN A 4 86.82 -29.42 -48.60
C ASN A 4 85.98 -30.63 -49.04
N LEU A 5 84.70 -30.44 -49.23
CA LEU A 5 84.07 -30.81 -50.51
C LEU A 5 82.82 -29.99 -50.82
N ILE A 6 82.86 -29.32 -51.95
CA ILE A 6 81.85 -28.61 -52.69
C ILE A 6 80.93 -29.67 -53.31
N PHE A 7 79.59 -29.49 -53.26
CA PHE A 7 78.73 -29.95 -54.35
C PHE A 7 77.51 -29.02 -54.55
N SER A 8 77.34 -28.70 -55.78
CA SER A 8 76.44 -27.72 -56.39
C SER A 8 74.97 -28.14 -56.48
N LEU A 9 74.10 -27.13 -56.40
CA LEU A 9 72.86 -26.83 -57.14
C LEU A 9 71.95 -28.00 -57.65
N PRO A 10 70.61 -27.85 -57.63
CA PRO A 10 69.91 -26.79 -58.37
C PRO A 10 68.73 -26.12 -57.64
N VAL A 11 68.47 -24.89 -58.04
CA VAL A 11 67.28 -24.06 -57.81
C VAL A 11 66.06 -24.74 -58.41
N ILE A 12 65.09 -25.13 -57.57
CA ILE A 12 63.76 -25.41 -57.99
C ILE A 12 62.83 -24.31 -57.42
N PHE A 13 62.40 -23.49 -58.39
CA PHE A 13 61.42 -22.43 -58.22
C PHE A 13 60.02 -23.07 -57.99
N VAL A 14 59.59 -23.19 -56.76
CA VAL A 14 58.20 -23.57 -56.43
C VAL A 14 57.41 -22.29 -56.25
N ILE A 15 56.61 -21.95 -57.25
CA ILE A 15 55.52 -21.00 -57.16
C ILE A 15 54.49 -21.60 -56.27
N ALA A 16 54.49 -21.21 -54.99
CA ALA A 16 53.36 -21.43 -54.11
C ALA A 16 52.24 -20.45 -54.50
N MET A 17 51.27 -20.94 -55.21
CA MET A 17 49.95 -20.26 -55.30
C MET A 17 49.42 -20.05 -53.93
N PHE A 18 49.43 -18.82 -53.43
CA PHE A 18 48.55 -18.40 -52.34
C PHE A 18 47.12 -18.47 -52.87
N SER A 19 46.49 -19.62 -52.68
CA SER A 19 45.03 -19.67 -52.61
C SER A 19 44.62 -18.89 -51.36
N SER A 20 44.28 -17.64 -51.56
CA SER A 20 43.49 -16.88 -50.57
C SER A 20 42.18 -17.66 -50.39
N CYS A 21 42.11 -18.48 -49.35
CA CYS A 21 40.82 -18.94 -48.83
C CYS A 21 40.11 -17.69 -48.30
N ASP A 22 39.28 -17.12 -49.14
CA ASP A 22 38.23 -16.21 -48.70
C ASP A 22 37.30 -17.07 -47.80
N LYS A 23 37.52 -16.99 -46.51
CA LYS A 23 36.63 -17.59 -45.53
C LYS A 23 35.32 -16.84 -45.71
N ASN A 24 34.43 -17.43 -46.52
CA ASN A 24 33.04 -17.03 -46.53
C ASN A 24 32.52 -17.29 -45.11
N ASP A 25 32.56 -16.27 -44.25
CA ASP A 25 31.92 -16.27 -42.92
C ASP A 25 30.41 -16.07 -43.15
N ASP A 26 29.79 -17.03 -43.82
CA ASP A 26 28.34 -17.08 -43.94
C ASP A 26 27.80 -17.31 -42.52
N LYS A 27 27.10 -16.31 -41.95
CA LYS A 27 26.61 -16.35 -40.59
C LYS A 27 25.34 -17.21 -40.54
N GLU A 28 25.38 -18.25 -39.73
CA GLU A 28 24.18 -19.07 -39.48
C GLU A 28 23.17 -18.27 -38.61
N VAL A 29 21.92 -18.20 -39.06
CA VAL A 29 20.87 -17.45 -38.40
C VAL A 29 19.56 -18.26 -38.39
N THR A 30 18.75 -18.02 -37.35
CA THR A 30 17.35 -18.44 -37.30
C THR A 30 16.47 -17.23 -37.62
N HIS A 31 15.32 -17.45 -38.22
CA HIS A 31 14.36 -16.40 -38.54
C HIS A 31 12.94 -16.88 -38.27
N GLU A 32 12.05 -15.93 -37.93
CA GLU A 32 10.63 -16.15 -37.73
C GLU A 32 9.83 -15.08 -38.48
N PRO A 33 8.61 -15.41 -38.98
CA PRO A 33 7.75 -14.43 -39.62
C PRO A 33 7.11 -13.50 -38.59
N ALA A 34 6.97 -12.24 -38.97
CA ALA A 34 6.17 -11.27 -38.20
C ALA A 34 4.70 -11.60 -38.34
N GLU A 35 4.02 -11.93 -37.24
CA GLU A 35 2.63 -12.37 -37.20
C GLU A 35 1.80 -11.54 -36.21
N TYR A 36 0.48 -11.50 -36.44
CA TYR A 36 -0.44 -10.91 -35.46
C TYR A 36 -0.70 -11.88 -34.32
N ARG A 37 -0.33 -11.46 -33.11
CA ARG A 37 -0.54 -12.25 -31.87
C ARG A 37 -1.16 -11.37 -30.80
N THR A 38 -1.68 -12.01 -29.76
CA THR A 38 -2.04 -11.30 -28.52
C THR A 38 -0.79 -11.13 -27.68
N VAL A 39 -0.41 -9.88 -27.41
CA VAL A 39 0.69 -9.52 -26.54
C VAL A 39 0.11 -8.94 -25.25
N ILE A 40 0.54 -9.49 -24.12
CA ILE A 40 0.09 -9.07 -22.79
C ILE A 40 1.30 -8.57 -22.02
N GLU A 41 1.30 -7.27 -21.75
CA GLU A 41 2.31 -6.68 -20.89
C GLU A 41 2.02 -7.04 -19.45
N LYS A 42 3.02 -7.57 -18.76
CA LYS A 42 2.93 -7.98 -17.37
C LYS A 42 3.95 -7.22 -16.53
N VAL A 43 3.54 -6.85 -15.34
CA VAL A 43 4.43 -6.35 -14.28
C VAL A 43 4.44 -7.38 -13.18
N SER A 44 5.61 -8.00 -12.96
CA SER A 44 5.80 -9.01 -11.92
C SER A 44 6.26 -8.35 -10.62
N ALA A 45 5.61 -8.69 -9.51
CA ALA A 45 5.95 -8.19 -8.20
C ALA A 45 5.75 -9.27 -7.13
N ASN A 46 6.56 -9.21 -6.08
CA ASN A 46 6.46 -10.12 -4.94
C ASN A 46 5.76 -9.43 -3.77
N GLY A 47 4.98 -10.20 -3.01
CA GLY A 47 4.25 -9.67 -1.88
C GLY A 47 3.84 -10.69 -0.86
N LYS A 48 3.01 -10.24 0.08
CA LYS A 48 2.45 -11.10 1.13
C LYS A 48 0.93 -11.04 1.12
N ILE A 49 0.34 -12.21 1.36
CA ILE A 49 -1.10 -12.34 1.52
C ILE A 49 -1.51 -11.83 2.89
N GLN A 50 -2.52 -10.97 2.93
CA GLN A 50 -3.11 -10.44 4.14
C GLN A 50 -4.63 -10.34 3.99
N PRO A 51 -5.38 -10.29 5.08
CA PRO A 51 -6.82 -10.03 5.02
C PRO A 51 -7.06 -8.57 4.64
N GLU A 52 -8.07 -8.28 3.84
CA GLU A 52 -8.48 -6.92 3.46
C GLU A 52 -8.86 -6.08 4.69
N THR A 53 -9.43 -6.72 5.71
CA THR A 53 -9.74 -6.07 6.99
C THR A 53 -8.98 -6.77 8.11
N ASP A 54 -8.03 -6.06 8.70
CA ASP A 54 -7.24 -6.50 9.87
C ASP A 54 -7.29 -5.43 10.95
N VAL A 55 -8.03 -5.71 12.04
CA VAL A 55 -8.23 -4.77 13.13
C VAL A 55 -7.38 -5.17 14.33
N LYS A 56 -6.38 -4.33 14.62
CA LYS A 56 -5.57 -4.43 15.84
C LYS A 56 -6.35 -3.86 17.01
N ILE A 57 -6.51 -4.66 18.04
CA ILE A 57 -7.17 -4.25 19.28
C ILE A 57 -6.10 -4.07 20.35
N SER A 58 -5.98 -2.84 20.85
CA SER A 58 -5.02 -2.48 21.89
C SER A 58 -5.75 -2.10 23.18
N ALA A 59 -5.06 -2.24 24.32
CA ALA A 59 -5.59 -1.85 25.61
C ALA A 59 -5.83 -0.33 25.66
N GLU A 60 -7.04 0.10 26.03
CA GLU A 60 -7.35 1.51 26.24
C GLU A 60 -7.02 1.95 27.69
N VAL A 61 -7.10 1.03 28.64
CA VAL A 61 -6.81 1.25 30.05
C VAL A 61 -5.72 0.32 30.54
N SER A 62 -4.91 0.79 31.47
CA SER A 62 -3.86 -0.02 32.08
C SER A 62 -4.42 -0.89 33.19
N GLY A 63 -3.99 -2.15 33.23
CA GLY A 63 -4.41 -3.09 34.27
C GLY A 63 -3.91 -4.50 34.00
N LYS A 64 -4.25 -5.40 34.90
CA LYS A 64 -3.96 -6.83 34.77
C LYS A 64 -5.08 -7.53 34.03
N ILE A 65 -4.77 -8.38 33.04
CA ILE A 65 -5.79 -9.20 32.36
C ILE A 65 -6.37 -10.19 33.36
N ASN A 66 -7.68 -10.19 33.48
CA ASN A 66 -8.41 -11.04 34.41
C ASN A 66 -8.81 -12.38 33.75
N VAL A 67 -9.49 -12.32 32.61
CA VAL A 67 -9.97 -13.49 31.87
C VAL A 67 -9.90 -13.22 30.37
N ILE A 68 -9.47 -14.22 29.61
CA ILE A 68 -9.54 -14.24 28.15
C ILE A 68 -10.60 -15.25 27.75
N HIS A 69 -11.61 -14.77 26.99
CA HIS A 69 -12.78 -15.58 26.61
C HIS A 69 -12.62 -16.25 25.24
N VAL A 70 -11.58 -15.91 24.48
CA VAL A 70 -11.35 -16.35 23.11
C VAL A 70 -9.94 -16.91 22.93
N LYS A 71 -9.76 -17.71 21.87
CA LYS A 71 -8.49 -18.29 21.46
C LYS A 71 -8.17 -17.91 20.02
N GLU A 72 -6.91 -18.04 19.63
CA GLU A 72 -6.54 -17.92 18.22
C GLU A 72 -7.31 -18.95 17.37
N GLY A 73 -7.87 -18.48 16.26
CA GLY A 73 -8.71 -19.25 15.36
C GLY A 73 -10.21 -19.22 15.67
N ASP A 74 -10.64 -18.62 16.79
CA ASP A 74 -12.07 -18.51 17.12
C ASP A 74 -12.76 -17.48 16.21
N ILE A 75 -13.99 -17.82 15.80
CA ILE A 75 -14.86 -16.92 15.03
C ILE A 75 -15.64 -16.06 16.03
N VAL A 76 -15.56 -14.76 15.85
CA VAL A 76 -16.23 -13.77 16.70
C VAL A 76 -17.16 -12.87 15.90
N LYS A 77 -18.24 -12.42 16.54
CA LYS A 77 -19.16 -11.43 15.99
C LYS A 77 -18.94 -10.08 16.64
N LYS A 78 -19.30 -9.02 15.94
CA LYS A 78 -19.30 -7.67 16.49
C LYS A 78 -20.08 -7.60 17.79
N GLY A 79 -19.41 -7.15 18.86
CA GLY A 79 -19.98 -7.02 20.21
C GLY A 79 -19.73 -8.23 21.11
N ASP A 80 -19.09 -9.30 20.64
CA ASP A 80 -18.69 -10.41 21.51
C ASP A 80 -17.58 -9.96 22.47
N LEU A 81 -17.66 -10.42 23.72
CA LEU A 81 -16.66 -10.13 24.75
C LEU A 81 -15.42 -11.00 24.52
N LEU A 82 -14.29 -10.33 24.31
CA LEU A 82 -13.01 -11.00 23.99
C LEU A 82 -12.19 -11.25 25.24
N LEU A 83 -11.96 -10.22 26.05
CA LEU A 83 -11.22 -10.32 27.30
C LEU A 83 -11.64 -9.23 28.29
N THR A 84 -11.28 -9.41 29.55
CA THR A 84 -11.55 -8.46 30.62
C THR A 84 -10.26 -8.11 31.37
N ILE A 85 -10.06 -6.80 31.57
CA ILE A 85 -9.00 -6.24 32.43
C ILE A 85 -9.58 -6.07 33.83
N ASN A 86 -8.78 -6.25 34.89
CA ASN A 86 -9.23 -6.14 36.28
C ASN A 86 -9.90 -4.77 36.54
N PRO A 87 -11.20 -4.74 36.92
CA PRO A 87 -11.96 -3.51 37.06
C PRO A 87 -11.84 -2.84 38.45
N ASP A 88 -11.28 -3.52 39.49
CA ASP A 88 -11.39 -3.14 40.92
C ASP A 88 -11.01 -1.67 41.18
N LEU A 89 -9.94 -1.19 40.59
CA LEU A 89 -9.45 0.20 40.77
C LEU A 89 -10.42 1.22 40.13
N LEU A 90 -10.96 0.88 38.96
CA LEU A 90 -11.87 1.73 38.20
C LEU A 90 -13.25 1.74 38.82
N GLU A 91 -13.72 0.59 39.34
CA GLU A 91 -14.97 0.51 40.15
C GLU A 91 -14.92 1.39 41.39
N SER A 92 -13.76 1.36 42.11
CA SER A 92 -13.50 2.26 43.22
C SER A 92 -13.56 3.72 42.82
N SER A 93 -13.07 4.07 41.62
CA SER A 93 -13.14 5.43 41.08
C SER A 93 -14.57 5.85 40.75
N VAL A 94 -15.37 4.98 40.15
CA VAL A 94 -16.81 5.23 39.92
C VAL A 94 -17.54 5.44 41.24
N THR A 95 -17.25 4.64 42.27
CA THR A 95 -17.85 4.78 43.59
C THR A 95 -17.52 6.12 44.22
N ARG A 96 -16.26 6.59 44.16
CA ARG A 96 -15.87 7.92 44.62
C ARG A 96 -16.58 9.04 43.86
N ALA A 97 -16.67 8.92 42.54
CA ALA A 97 -17.35 9.90 41.68
C ALA A 97 -18.85 9.96 42.01
N ASN A 98 -19.50 8.81 42.27
CA ASN A 98 -20.89 8.75 42.73
C ASN A 98 -21.09 9.48 44.07
N ALA A 99 -20.16 9.31 45.01
CA ALA A 99 -20.21 10.04 46.31
C ALA A 99 -20.12 11.54 46.08
N SER A 100 -19.24 12.00 45.17
CA SER A 100 -19.14 13.42 44.82
C SER A 100 -20.42 13.98 44.20
N VAL A 101 -21.10 13.24 43.32
CA VAL A 101 -22.40 13.64 42.78
C VAL A 101 -23.43 13.79 43.90
N ASN A 102 -23.46 12.86 44.88
CA ASN A 102 -24.41 12.92 46.01
C ASN A 102 -24.13 14.15 46.88
N THR A 103 -22.87 14.49 47.14
CA THR A 103 -22.49 15.71 47.88
C THR A 103 -22.94 16.96 47.11
N ALA A 104 -22.72 17.05 45.82
CA ALA A 104 -23.15 18.19 44.98
C ALA A 104 -24.70 18.31 44.99
N LYS A 105 -25.42 17.19 44.90
CA LYS A 105 -26.90 17.19 45.02
C LYS A 105 -27.40 17.68 46.39
N ALA A 106 -26.71 17.31 47.48
CA ALA A 106 -27.05 17.79 48.82
C ALA A 106 -26.86 19.29 48.91
N ASN A 107 -25.76 19.82 48.35
CA ASN A 107 -25.49 21.29 48.30
C ASN A 107 -26.57 22.03 47.50
N LEU A 108 -27.00 21.48 46.37
CA LEU A 108 -28.13 22.02 45.56
C LEU A 108 -29.43 22.04 46.37
N ALA A 109 -29.72 20.97 47.11
CA ALA A 109 -30.92 20.93 47.98
C ALA A 109 -30.88 21.99 49.06
N ASN A 110 -29.69 22.21 49.67
CA ASN A 110 -29.50 23.28 50.64
C ASN A 110 -29.72 24.67 50.02
N ALA A 111 -29.15 24.91 48.82
CA ALA A 111 -29.33 26.18 48.10
C ALA A 111 -30.81 26.44 47.76
N LYS A 112 -31.53 25.39 47.31
CA LYS A 112 -32.99 25.45 47.05
C LYS A 112 -33.79 25.77 48.32
N ALA A 113 -33.47 25.13 49.44
CA ALA A 113 -34.13 25.41 50.71
C ALA A 113 -33.88 26.87 51.13
N ARG A 114 -32.67 27.38 50.94
CA ARG A 114 -32.32 28.79 51.21
C ARG A 114 -33.13 29.74 50.34
N LEU A 115 -33.26 29.44 49.03
CA LEU A 115 -34.08 30.23 48.10
C LEU A 115 -35.55 30.31 48.59
N VAL A 116 -36.13 29.19 49.01
CA VAL A 116 -37.51 29.18 49.55
C VAL A 116 -37.66 30.11 50.76
N GLN A 117 -36.67 30.13 51.69
CA GLN A 117 -36.66 31.00 52.83
C GLN A 117 -36.57 32.48 52.42
N VAL A 118 -35.67 32.84 51.51
CA VAL A 118 -35.48 34.22 51.07
C VAL A 118 -36.67 34.69 50.21
N ALA A 119 -37.24 33.82 49.39
CA ALA A 119 -38.44 34.12 48.63
C ALA A 119 -39.66 34.46 49.55
N ALA A 120 -39.79 33.76 50.68
CA ALA A 120 -40.80 34.12 51.66
C ALA A 120 -40.59 35.50 52.32
N GLN A 121 -39.33 35.84 52.58
CA GLN A 121 -38.94 37.18 53.09
C GLN A 121 -39.25 38.28 52.03
N PHE A 122 -38.90 38.05 50.77
CA PHE A 122 -39.22 38.96 49.69
C PHE A 122 -40.73 39.24 49.58
N VAL A 123 -41.58 38.18 49.57
CA VAL A 123 -43.05 38.33 49.52
C VAL A 123 -43.57 39.20 50.69
N ASN A 124 -43.00 39.08 51.87
CA ASN A 124 -43.38 39.95 53.01
C ASN A 124 -42.98 41.41 52.82
N ALA A 125 -41.75 41.66 52.33
CA ALA A 125 -41.24 42.99 52.03
C ALA A 125 -42.10 43.65 50.89
N GLU A 126 -42.38 42.92 49.84
CA GLU A 126 -43.23 43.35 48.71
C GLU A 126 -44.63 43.78 49.19
N LYS A 127 -45.33 42.96 49.97
CA LYS A 127 -46.65 43.30 50.52
C LYS A 127 -46.57 44.53 51.43
N THR A 128 -45.52 44.72 52.19
CA THR A 128 -45.31 45.88 53.03
C THR A 128 -45.06 47.14 52.21
N TYR A 129 -44.25 47.08 51.20
CA TYR A 129 -44.00 48.15 50.25
C TYR A 129 -45.29 48.57 49.53
N GLU A 130 -46.04 47.64 48.96
CA GLU A 130 -47.31 47.94 48.29
C GLU A 130 -48.36 48.61 49.21
N ARG A 131 -48.43 48.15 50.49
CA ARG A 131 -49.30 48.77 51.47
C ARG A 131 -48.87 50.18 51.78
N ASN A 132 -47.58 50.43 52.07
CA ASN A 132 -47.02 51.75 52.38
C ASN A 132 -47.16 52.68 51.18
N LYS A 133 -47.00 52.22 49.96
CA LYS A 133 -47.19 52.97 48.74
C LYS A 133 -48.62 53.53 48.63
N LYS A 134 -49.64 52.72 48.98
CA LYS A 134 -51.05 53.20 49.03
C LYS A 134 -51.26 54.24 50.12
N LEU A 135 -50.75 54.04 51.35
CA LEU A 135 -50.87 54.97 52.44
C LEU A 135 -50.13 56.29 52.18
N TYR A 136 -49.02 56.26 51.48
CA TYR A 136 -48.32 57.43 51.04
C TYR A 136 -49.10 58.27 49.99
N THR A 137 -49.71 57.60 49.02
CA THR A 137 -50.61 58.27 48.05
C THR A 137 -51.85 58.86 48.68
N GLU A 138 -52.31 58.30 49.81
CA GLU A 138 -53.41 58.80 50.61
C GLU A 138 -52.98 59.90 51.64
N GLY A 139 -51.68 60.24 51.70
CA GLY A 139 -51.11 61.26 52.58
C GLY A 139 -51.02 60.84 54.08
N VAL A 140 -51.08 59.56 54.41
CA VAL A 140 -51.15 58.98 55.76
C VAL A 140 -49.78 58.78 56.39
N ILE A 141 -48.72 58.53 55.56
CA ILE A 141 -47.36 58.27 56.05
C ILE A 141 -46.37 59.28 55.46
N SER A 142 -45.23 59.45 56.10
CA SER A 142 -44.15 60.34 55.69
C SER A 142 -43.31 59.78 54.51
N GLU A 143 -42.62 60.68 53.81
CA GLU A 143 -41.69 60.28 52.70
C GLU A 143 -40.57 59.40 53.26
N SER A 144 -40.02 59.67 54.42
CA SER A 144 -38.99 58.80 55.02
C SER A 144 -39.46 57.41 55.37
N GLU A 145 -40.73 57.22 55.72
CA GLU A 145 -41.31 55.89 55.92
C GLU A 145 -41.51 55.14 54.60
N MET A 146 -41.86 55.83 53.53
CA MET A 146 -41.95 55.26 52.21
C MET A 146 -40.59 54.83 51.69
N ASP A 147 -39.54 55.72 51.82
CA ASP A 147 -38.17 55.41 51.41
C ASP A 147 -37.59 54.19 52.16
N ALA A 148 -37.91 54.10 53.46
CA ALA A 148 -37.50 52.93 54.26
C ALA A 148 -38.15 51.61 53.77
N ALA A 149 -39.43 51.66 53.38
CA ALA A 149 -40.15 50.51 52.85
C ALA A 149 -39.63 50.10 51.44
N GLU A 150 -39.31 51.09 50.62
CA GLU A 150 -38.71 50.86 49.27
C GLU A 150 -37.30 50.25 49.41
N SER A 151 -36.44 50.80 50.27
CA SER A 151 -35.12 50.26 50.52
C SER A 151 -35.17 48.79 51.02
N ALA A 152 -36.12 48.48 51.95
CA ALA A 152 -36.32 47.13 52.43
C ALA A 152 -36.77 46.16 51.31
N TYR A 153 -37.67 46.62 50.42
CA TYR A 153 -38.12 45.83 49.26
C TYR A 153 -36.96 45.58 48.29
N GLN A 154 -36.21 46.63 47.97
CA GLN A 154 -35.05 46.47 47.03
C GLN A 154 -33.97 45.53 47.58
N THR A 155 -33.68 45.62 48.92
CA THR A 155 -32.77 44.70 49.56
C THR A 155 -33.24 43.25 49.49
N ALA A 156 -34.54 43.01 49.87
CA ALA A 156 -35.10 41.65 49.80
C ALA A 156 -35.13 41.09 48.34
N ARG A 157 -35.34 41.95 47.35
CA ARG A 157 -35.31 41.60 45.94
C ARG A 157 -33.91 41.15 45.52
N ALA A 158 -32.89 41.93 45.92
CA ALA A 158 -31.49 41.62 45.64
C ALA A 158 -31.04 40.30 46.29
N GLU A 159 -31.47 40.07 47.55
CA GLU A 159 -31.21 38.79 48.22
C GLU A 159 -31.88 37.60 47.55
N LYS A 160 -33.10 37.76 47.04
CA LYS A 160 -33.78 36.70 46.28
C LYS A 160 -33.01 36.36 45.02
N VAL A 161 -32.60 37.35 44.21
CA VAL A 161 -31.81 37.14 42.98
C VAL A 161 -30.46 36.45 43.32
N ALA A 162 -29.80 36.88 44.41
CA ALA A 162 -28.56 36.24 44.84
C ALA A 162 -28.76 34.75 45.23
N ALA A 163 -29.89 34.44 45.86
CA ALA A 163 -30.23 33.05 46.20
C ALA A 163 -30.60 32.22 44.96
N GLU A 164 -31.27 32.81 43.96
CA GLU A 164 -31.55 32.18 42.68
C GLU A 164 -30.25 31.83 41.93
N GLU A 165 -29.29 32.76 41.87
CA GLU A 165 -27.98 32.52 41.27
C GLU A 165 -27.15 31.49 42.04
N SER A 166 -27.31 31.44 43.38
CA SER A 166 -26.67 30.40 44.19
C SER A 166 -27.20 29.00 43.85
N VAL A 167 -28.51 28.88 43.58
CA VAL A 167 -29.11 27.60 43.06
C VAL A 167 -28.56 27.25 41.72
N ASN A 168 -28.45 28.21 40.77
CA ASN A 168 -27.87 28.00 39.45
C ASN A 168 -26.42 27.52 39.57
N GLY A 169 -25.60 28.16 40.40
CA GLY A 169 -24.22 27.77 40.66
C GLY A 169 -24.09 26.34 41.21
N SER A 170 -25.02 25.99 42.15
CA SER A 170 -25.06 24.64 42.71
C SER A 170 -25.53 23.60 41.70
N ASP A 171 -26.41 23.92 40.74
CA ASP A 171 -26.85 23.05 39.68
C ASP A 171 -25.69 22.77 38.68
N PHE A 172 -24.92 23.78 38.34
CA PHE A 172 -23.69 23.60 37.54
C PHE A 172 -22.66 22.70 38.24
N SER A 173 -22.55 22.81 39.56
CA SER A 173 -21.70 21.92 40.35
C SER A 173 -22.17 20.44 40.27
N VAL A 174 -23.48 20.19 40.28
CA VAL A 174 -24.03 18.86 40.08
C VAL A 174 -23.72 18.34 38.70
N LYS A 175 -23.89 19.16 37.63
CA LYS A 175 -23.56 18.78 36.24
C LYS A 175 -22.07 18.45 36.09
N SER A 176 -21.17 19.23 36.69
CA SER A 176 -19.73 18.98 36.71
C SER A 176 -19.40 17.64 37.39
N ALA A 177 -19.95 17.37 38.55
CA ALA A 177 -19.75 16.11 39.26
C ALA A 177 -20.33 14.90 38.47
N GLN A 178 -21.45 15.08 37.75
CA GLN A 178 -22.03 14.06 36.85
C GLN A 178 -21.10 13.78 35.66
N ALA A 179 -20.46 14.80 35.07
CA ALA A 179 -19.51 14.61 34.00
C ALA A 179 -18.29 13.79 34.46
N THR A 180 -17.74 14.10 35.64
CA THR A 180 -16.64 13.32 36.25
C THR A 180 -17.06 11.86 36.52
N ARG A 181 -18.28 11.67 37.01
CA ARG A 181 -18.82 10.29 37.19
C ARG A 181 -18.94 9.56 35.89
N LYS A 182 -19.41 10.22 34.81
CA LYS A 182 -19.50 9.63 33.47
C LYS A 182 -18.13 9.20 32.95
N GLU A 183 -17.14 10.07 33.06
CA GLU A 183 -15.75 9.76 32.70
C GLU A 183 -15.22 8.51 33.43
N ALA A 184 -15.44 8.43 34.74
CA ALA A 184 -15.04 7.26 35.53
C ALA A 184 -15.80 5.97 35.07
N SER A 185 -17.08 6.11 34.75
CA SER A 185 -17.88 5.00 34.22
C SER A 185 -17.46 4.55 32.83
N ASP A 186 -17.11 5.48 31.93
CA ASP A 186 -16.63 5.19 30.59
C ASP A 186 -15.27 4.46 30.66
N ASN A 187 -14.38 4.89 31.56
CA ASN A 187 -13.11 4.21 31.81
C ASN A 187 -13.30 2.81 32.38
N LEU A 188 -14.30 2.60 33.23
CA LEU A 188 -14.65 1.26 33.68
C LEU A 188 -15.20 0.40 32.52
N GLY A 189 -16.01 0.96 31.63
CA GLY A 189 -16.48 0.24 30.44
C GLY A 189 -15.36 -0.25 29.54
N ARG A 190 -14.25 0.49 29.48
CA ARG A 190 -13.06 0.13 28.68
C ARG A 190 -12.24 -1.03 29.25
N THR A 191 -12.59 -1.54 30.44
CA THR A 191 -11.99 -2.79 30.96
C THR A 191 -12.50 -4.03 30.28
N SER A 192 -13.67 -3.98 29.68
CA SER A 192 -14.25 -5.06 28.90
C SER A 192 -14.01 -4.79 27.41
N ILE A 193 -13.21 -5.62 26.78
CA ILE A 193 -12.83 -5.48 25.38
C ILE A 193 -13.77 -6.32 24.52
N PHE A 194 -14.42 -5.67 23.57
CA PHE A 194 -15.37 -6.28 22.65
C PHE A 194 -14.86 -6.28 21.22
N ALA A 195 -15.32 -7.25 20.40
CA ALA A 195 -15.02 -7.30 18.98
C ALA A 195 -15.66 -6.10 18.24
N PRO A 196 -14.89 -5.30 17.50
CA PRO A 196 -15.41 -4.16 16.76
C PRO A 196 -16.10 -4.56 15.45
N THR A 197 -15.78 -5.74 14.91
CA THR A 197 -16.27 -6.29 13.65
C THR A 197 -16.40 -7.81 13.74
N ASP A 198 -17.16 -8.40 12.82
CA ASP A 198 -17.17 -9.84 12.61
C ASP A 198 -15.83 -10.28 12.02
N GLY A 199 -15.34 -11.45 12.42
CA GLY A 199 -14.08 -11.99 11.91
C GLY A 199 -13.54 -13.17 12.71
N VAL A 200 -12.25 -13.45 12.53
CA VAL A 200 -11.51 -14.52 13.22
C VAL A 200 -10.38 -13.89 14.03
N ILE A 201 -10.10 -14.43 15.18
CA ILE A 201 -8.93 -14.05 15.98
C ILE A 201 -7.67 -14.61 15.28
N THR A 202 -6.89 -13.74 14.66
CA THR A 202 -5.69 -14.15 13.92
C THR A 202 -4.42 -14.11 14.75
N ALA A 203 -4.40 -13.33 15.82
CA ALA A 203 -3.31 -13.30 16.79
C ALA A 203 -3.83 -12.94 18.18
N LEU A 204 -3.31 -13.60 19.22
CA LEU A 204 -3.51 -13.28 20.61
C LEU A 204 -2.13 -13.07 21.25
N GLN A 205 -1.80 -11.80 21.56
CA GLN A 205 -0.44 -11.43 21.99
C GLN A 205 -0.29 -11.31 23.50
N VAL A 206 -1.31 -11.69 24.26
CA VAL A 206 -1.34 -11.51 25.73
C VAL A 206 -1.87 -12.76 26.42
N GLU A 207 -1.47 -12.93 27.69
CA GLU A 207 -1.87 -14.05 28.54
C GLU A 207 -2.68 -13.60 29.77
N GLU A 208 -3.50 -14.51 30.33
CA GLU A 208 -4.20 -14.24 31.58
C GLU A 208 -3.21 -13.95 32.71
N GLY A 209 -3.45 -12.86 33.40
CA GLY A 209 -2.59 -12.43 34.50
C GLY A 209 -1.48 -11.49 34.08
N GLU A 210 -1.27 -11.21 32.82
CA GLU A 210 -0.34 -10.23 32.31
C GLU A 210 -0.82 -8.79 32.58
N THR A 211 0.12 -7.86 32.72
CA THR A 211 -0.18 -6.43 32.93
C THR A 211 0.00 -5.68 31.63
N VAL A 212 -1.07 -5.03 31.17
CA VAL A 212 -1.09 -4.25 29.92
C VAL A 212 -1.14 -2.75 30.23
N LEU A 213 -0.61 -1.96 29.28
CA LEU A 213 -0.58 -0.49 29.34
C LEU A 213 -1.62 0.09 28.38
N GLY A 214 -2.39 1.06 28.87
CA GLY A 214 -3.40 1.75 28.07
C GLY A 214 -2.81 2.84 27.16
N THR A 215 -3.58 3.26 26.15
CA THR A 215 -3.17 4.22 25.09
C THR A 215 -3.02 5.67 25.55
N ILE A 216 -3.39 6.03 26.80
CA ILE A 216 -3.49 7.43 27.25
C ILE A 216 -2.14 8.19 27.19
N GLN A 217 -1.01 7.50 27.30
CA GLN A 217 0.32 8.13 27.37
C GLN A 217 1.33 7.59 26.36
N MET A 218 1.06 6.42 25.75
CA MET A 218 1.94 5.75 24.77
C MET A 218 1.08 4.88 23.84
N SER A 219 1.70 4.25 22.82
CA SER A 219 1.03 3.17 22.08
C SER A 219 0.60 2.10 23.06
N GLY A 220 -0.70 1.84 23.18
CA GLY A 220 -1.23 0.78 24.07
C GLY A 220 -0.67 -0.58 23.69
N THR A 221 -0.60 -1.50 24.66
CA THR A 221 -0.23 -2.89 24.40
C THR A 221 -1.25 -3.50 23.44
N GLU A 222 -0.77 -4.07 22.31
CA GLU A 222 -1.60 -4.83 21.38
C GLU A 222 -2.06 -6.12 22.09
N LEU A 223 -3.38 -6.33 22.16
CA LEU A 223 -3.98 -7.46 22.86
C LEU A 223 -4.21 -8.63 21.90
N LEU A 224 -4.88 -8.36 20.81
CA LEU A 224 -5.25 -9.35 19.81
C LEU A 224 -5.61 -8.67 18.47
N ARG A 225 -5.74 -9.49 17.42
CA ARG A 225 -6.19 -9.06 16.09
C ARG A 225 -7.46 -9.80 15.70
N VAL A 226 -8.39 -9.06 15.14
CA VAL A 226 -9.60 -9.60 14.50
C VAL A 226 -9.53 -9.31 13.01
N SER A 227 -9.47 -10.36 12.20
CA SER A 227 -9.32 -10.24 10.76
C SER A 227 -10.46 -10.92 10.03
N LYS A 228 -10.87 -10.35 8.91
CA LYS A 228 -11.89 -10.92 8.04
C LYS A 228 -11.22 -11.78 6.97
N LEU A 229 -11.27 -13.11 7.16
CA LEU A 229 -10.58 -14.06 6.26
C LEU A 229 -11.36 -14.38 4.97
N GLU A 230 -12.61 -13.93 4.84
CA GLU A 230 -13.41 -14.14 3.63
C GLU A 230 -12.86 -13.38 2.43
N THR A 231 -12.27 -12.21 2.66
CA THR A 231 -11.66 -11.38 1.62
C THR A 231 -10.18 -11.23 1.89
N MET A 232 -9.37 -11.83 1.00
CA MET A 232 -7.91 -11.78 1.09
C MET A 232 -7.34 -10.92 -0.03
N GLU A 233 -6.27 -10.21 0.27
CA GLU A 233 -5.50 -9.40 -0.67
C GLU A 233 -4.02 -9.75 -0.60
N VAL A 234 -3.32 -9.52 -1.69
CA VAL A 234 -1.85 -9.55 -1.72
C VAL A 234 -1.36 -8.11 -1.72
N ASP A 235 -0.52 -7.78 -0.78
CA ASP A 235 0.20 -6.50 -0.75
C ASP A 235 1.56 -6.71 -1.40
N VAL A 236 1.72 -6.22 -2.63
CA VAL A 236 2.93 -6.37 -3.43
C VAL A 236 3.70 -5.07 -3.52
N GLU A 237 5.03 -5.19 -3.62
CA GLU A 237 5.93 -4.07 -3.81
C GLU A 237 6.32 -3.95 -5.29
N VAL A 238 5.81 -2.92 -5.96
CA VAL A 238 6.09 -2.63 -7.37
C VAL A 238 7.14 -1.52 -7.47
N ASN A 239 8.11 -1.72 -8.37
CA ASN A 239 9.19 -0.75 -8.61
C ASN A 239 8.65 0.56 -9.21
N GLU A 240 9.35 1.68 -8.96
CA GLU A 240 9.03 3.01 -9.48
C GLU A 240 8.96 3.04 -11.02
N SER A 241 9.79 2.27 -11.73
CA SER A 241 9.77 2.20 -13.19
C SER A 241 8.52 1.53 -13.75
N ASP A 242 7.89 0.66 -12.97
CA ASP A 242 6.78 -0.18 -13.41
C ASP A 242 5.41 0.31 -12.92
N ILE A 243 5.39 1.03 -11.78
CA ILE A 243 4.14 1.51 -11.18
C ILE A 243 3.32 2.43 -12.11
N VAL A 244 4.01 3.17 -12.99
CA VAL A 244 3.36 4.08 -13.95
C VAL A 244 2.45 3.33 -14.94
N ARG A 245 2.73 2.04 -15.16
CA ARG A 245 1.97 1.17 -16.08
C ARG A 245 0.80 0.47 -15.41
N VAL A 246 0.80 0.39 -14.07
CA VAL A 246 -0.25 -0.30 -13.30
C VAL A 246 -1.44 0.65 -13.09
N ALA A 247 -2.64 0.16 -13.35
CA ALA A 247 -3.88 0.89 -13.16
C ALA A 247 -4.83 0.17 -12.20
N MET A 248 -5.69 0.94 -11.52
CA MET A 248 -6.75 0.36 -10.70
C MET A 248 -7.73 -0.43 -11.57
N GLY A 249 -8.05 -1.65 -11.15
CA GLY A 249 -8.91 -2.55 -11.87
C GLY A 249 -8.18 -3.50 -12.83
N ASP A 250 -6.87 -3.39 -12.96
CA ASP A 250 -6.07 -4.36 -13.71
C ASP A 250 -6.23 -5.76 -13.11
N THR A 251 -6.31 -6.76 -13.98
CA THR A 251 -6.35 -8.16 -13.58
C THR A 251 -4.94 -8.68 -13.32
N ALA A 252 -4.80 -9.51 -12.31
CA ALA A 252 -3.53 -10.10 -11.95
C ALA A 252 -3.63 -11.61 -11.81
N GLU A 253 -2.57 -12.30 -12.18
CA GLU A 253 -2.33 -13.71 -11.88
C GLU A 253 -1.51 -13.79 -10.60
N VAL A 254 -2.02 -14.50 -9.60
CA VAL A 254 -1.40 -14.65 -8.29
C VAL A 254 -0.93 -16.08 -8.12
N GLU A 255 0.35 -16.27 -7.97
CA GLU A 255 0.98 -17.56 -7.68
C GLU A 255 1.43 -17.55 -6.22
N VAL A 256 0.89 -18.49 -5.45
CA VAL A 256 1.18 -18.60 -4.01
C VAL A 256 2.17 -19.72 -3.77
N ASP A 257 3.28 -19.46 -3.07
CA ASP A 257 4.36 -20.44 -2.84
C ASP A 257 3.87 -21.74 -2.17
N ALA A 258 2.77 -21.66 -1.43
CA ALA A 258 2.17 -22.82 -0.77
C ALA A 258 1.31 -23.70 -1.72
N TYR A 259 0.97 -23.20 -2.92
CA TYR A 259 0.08 -23.84 -3.90
C TYR A 259 0.68 -23.76 -5.30
N LEU A 260 1.81 -24.44 -5.50
CA LEU A 260 2.63 -24.36 -6.73
C LEU A 260 1.90 -24.72 -8.02
N ASP A 261 0.86 -25.57 -7.93
CA ASP A 261 0.10 -26.06 -9.11
C ASP A 261 -1.12 -25.19 -9.41
N ASN A 262 -1.40 -24.14 -8.62
CA ASN A 262 -2.62 -23.34 -8.74
C ASN A 262 -2.27 -21.86 -8.93
N THR A 263 -2.82 -21.27 -9.99
CA THR A 263 -2.76 -19.82 -10.23
C THR A 263 -4.12 -19.21 -9.89
N PHE A 264 -4.11 -18.19 -9.05
CA PHE A 264 -5.32 -17.48 -8.61
C PHE A 264 -5.49 -16.19 -9.39
N THR A 265 -6.73 -15.77 -9.60
CA THR A 265 -7.01 -14.48 -10.25
C THR A 265 -7.27 -13.42 -9.21
N GLY A 266 -6.62 -12.28 -9.37
CA GLY A 266 -6.81 -11.09 -8.54
C GLY A 266 -7.15 -9.85 -9.36
N VAL A 267 -7.54 -8.79 -8.67
CA VAL A 267 -7.80 -7.47 -9.25
C VAL A 267 -7.15 -6.40 -8.39
N VAL A 268 -6.47 -5.45 -9.03
CA VAL A 268 -5.86 -4.29 -8.36
C VAL A 268 -6.94 -3.40 -7.75
N THR A 269 -6.94 -3.26 -6.42
CA THR A 269 -7.93 -2.47 -5.67
C THR A 269 -7.38 -1.16 -5.15
N GLU A 270 -6.09 -1.10 -4.83
CA GLU A 270 -5.46 0.10 -4.27
C GLU A 270 -4.01 0.21 -4.77
N ILE A 271 -3.58 1.42 -5.08
CA ILE A 271 -2.20 1.76 -5.43
C ILE A 271 -1.75 2.86 -4.48
N ALA A 272 -0.70 2.62 -3.70
CA ALA A 272 -0.19 3.60 -2.77
C ALA A 272 0.43 4.80 -3.49
N ASN A 273 0.07 6.01 -3.06
CA ASN A 273 0.63 7.25 -3.61
C ASN A 273 1.99 7.65 -3.01
N ALA A 274 2.44 6.94 -1.98
CA ALA A 274 3.72 7.19 -1.33
C ALA A 274 4.58 5.92 -1.38
N ALA A 275 5.88 6.11 -1.58
CA ALA A 275 6.83 5.01 -1.58
C ALA A 275 6.98 4.41 -0.18
N THR A 276 7.14 3.09 -0.12
CA THR A 276 7.22 2.33 1.13
C THR A 276 8.49 2.63 1.94
N ASN A 277 9.58 3.06 1.29
CA ASN A 277 10.92 3.20 1.88
C ASN A 277 11.32 4.64 2.24
N THR A 278 10.37 5.54 2.57
CA THR A 278 10.66 6.94 2.90
C THR A 278 11.20 7.17 4.32
N THR A 279 11.36 6.14 5.16
CA THR A 279 11.77 6.28 6.56
C THR A 279 13.25 5.95 6.77
N ALA A 280 14.07 6.99 6.79
CA ALA A 280 15.32 7.11 7.54
C ALA A 280 16.41 6.03 7.36
N SER A 281 16.94 5.88 6.15
CA SER A 281 18.31 5.41 5.99
C SER A 281 18.97 6.17 4.85
N MET A 282 19.98 6.98 5.18
CA MET A 282 20.84 7.70 4.23
C MET A 282 21.78 6.73 3.49
N SER A 283 21.22 5.79 2.72
CA SER A 283 22.01 5.03 1.74
C SER A 283 21.49 5.36 0.34
N THR A 284 22.38 5.81 -0.51
CA THR A 284 22.16 6.42 -1.84
C THR A 284 21.70 5.42 -2.91
N ASP A 285 21.55 4.13 -2.60
CA ASP A 285 21.25 3.04 -3.54
C ASP A 285 19.96 2.28 -3.17
N GLN A 286 18.96 2.95 -2.61
CA GLN A 286 17.73 2.27 -2.21
C GLN A 286 16.71 2.29 -3.36
N VAL A 287 16.27 1.10 -3.79
CA VAL A 287 15.22 0.92 -4.79
C VAL A 287 13.91 1.46 -4.23
N THR A 288 13.27 2.37 -4.95
CA THR A 288 11.98 2.94 -4.58
C THR A 288 10.85 2.00 -5.02
N ASN A 289 10.09 1.49 -4.04
CA ASN A 289 8.95 0.62 -4.29
C ASN A 289 7.66 1.26 -3.80
N PHE A 290 6.55 0.93 -4.48
CA PHE A 290 5.20 1.34 -4.14
C PHE A 290 4.36 0.11 -3.79
N SER A 291 3.58 0.20 -2.71
CA SER A 291 2.65 -0.86 -2.34
C SER A 291 1.43 -0.84 -3.25
N VAL A 292 1.08 -2.01 -3.79
CA VAL A 292 -0.12 -2.25 -4.59
C VAL A 292 -0.89 -3.40 -3.97
N LYS A 293 -2.18 -3.16 -3.66
CA LYS A 293 -3.05 -4.18 -3.09
C LYS A 293 -3.90 -4.83 -4.17
N ILE A 294 -3.88 -6.13 -4.20
CA ILE A 294 -4.54 -6.96 -5.19
C ILE A 294 -5.46 -7.92 -4.48
N ARG A 295 -6.77 -7.72 -4.60
CA ARG A 295 -7.76 -8.61 -4.01
C ARG A 295 -7.84 -9.90 -4.80
N ILE A 296 -7.71 -11.03 -4.11
CA ILE A 296 -7.89 -12.36 -4.71
C ILE A 296 -9.39 -12.61 -4.86
N LEU A 297 -9.82 -12.99 -6.06
CA LEU A 297 -11.22 -13.26 -6.34
C LEU A 297 -11.62 -14.61 -5.74
N GLU A 298 -12.72 -14.62 -4.99
CA GLU A 298 -13.26 -15.83 -4.35
C GLU A 298 -13.54 -16.95 -5.37
N SER A 299 -13.97 -16.59 -6.58
CA SER A 299 -14.22 -17.55 -7.67
C SER A 299 -12.99 -18.35 -8.08
N SER A 300 -11.77 -17.87 -7.80
CA SER A 300 -10.53 -18.55 -8.20
C SER A 300 -10.08 -19.65 -7.23
N TYR A 301 -10.64 -19.71 -6.01
CA TYR A 301 -10.27 -20.70 -4.99
C TYR A 301 -11.46 -21.46 -4.39
N GLN A 302 -12.64 -21.35 -4.99
CA GLN A 302 -13.86 -22.08 -4.55
C GLN A 302 -13.66 -23.59 -4.53
N ASP A 303 -12.93 -24.14 -5.50
CA ASP A 303 -12.67 -25.58 -5.58
C ASP A 303 -11.88 -26.06 -4.36
N ILE A 304 -10.90 -25.30 -3.88
CA ILE A 304 -10.12 -25.63 -2.68
C ILE A 304 -10.97 -25.55 -1.42
N LEU A 305 -11.87 -24.56 -1.33
CA LEU A 305 -12.82 -24.45 -0.21
C LEU A 305 -13.82 -25.58 -0.18
N ALA A 306 -14.25 -26.09 -1.35
CA ALA A 306 -15.18 -27.20 -1.44
C ALA A 306 -14.62 -28.50 -0.87
N GLU A 307 -13.30 -28.71 -0.98
CA GLU A 307 -12.61 -29.86 -0.40
C GLU A 307 -12.50 -29.78 1.13
N ASN A 308 -12.39 -28.58 1.70
CA ASN A 308 -12.19 -28.34 3.15
C ASN A 308 -13.24 -27.39 3.72
N LYS A 309 -14.47 -27.88 3.94
CA LYS A 309 -15.62 -27.13 4.45
C LYS A 309 -15.43 -26.43 5.82
N GLN A 310 -14.34 -26.68 6.53
CA GLN A 310 -14.05 -26.08 7.84
C GLN A 310 -13.14 -24.85 7.73
N MET A 311 -12.58 -24.56 6.55
CA MET A 311 -11.72 -23.40 6.34
C MET A 311 -12.52 -22.24 5.73
N GLN A 312 -12.38 -21.05 6.28
CA GLN A 312 -12.97 -19.83 5.73
C GLN A 312 -12.12 -19.27 4.56
N SER A 313 -10.84 -19.56 4.54
CA SER A 313 -9.91 -19.22 3.46
C SER A 313 -8.82 -20.28 3.36
N PRO A 314 -8.36 -20.63 2.13
CA PRO A 314 -7.21 -21.49 1.96
C PRO A 314 -5.90 -20.76 2.31
N PHE A 315 -5.93 -19.43 2.31
CA PHE A 315 -4.76 -18.60 2.55
C PHE A 315 -4.62 -18.25 4.02
N ARG A 316 -3.35 -18.15 4.47
CA ARG A 316 -3.01 -17.65 5.80
C ARG A 316 -2.29 -16.31 5.68
N THR A 317 -2.52 -15.44 6.62
CA THR A 317 -1.82 -14.15 6.72
C THR A 317 -0.31 -14.35 6.76
N GLY A 318 0.42 -13.64 5.92
CA GLY A 318 1.88 -13.70 5.83
C GLY A 318 2.43 -14.70 4.82
N MET A 319 1.60 -15.50 4.12
CA MET A 319 2.04 -16.31 2.99
C MET A 319 2.65 -15.44 1.90
N SER A 320 3.75 -15.89 1.29
CA SER A 320 4.37 -15.23 0.15
C SER A 320 3.63 -15.58 -1.14
N ALA A 321 3.55 -14.60 -2.01
CA ALA A 321 2.99 -14.76 -3.35
C ALA A 321 3.76 -13.91 -4.37
N THR A 322 3.86 -14.44 -5.59
CA THR A 322 4.31 -13.71 -6.77
C THR A 322 3.09 -13.32 -7.59
N VAL A 323 3.04 -12.09 -8.05
CA VAL A 323 1.89 -11.57 -8.78
C VAL A 323 2.33 -10.98 -10.11
N ASP A 324 1.68 -11.43 -11.18
CA ASP A 324 1.82 -10.91 -12.53
C ASP A 324 0.62 -10.02 -12.86
N ILE A 325 0.79 -8.71 -12.79
CA ILE A 325 -0.25 -7.72 -13.09
C ILE A 325 -0.30 -7.50 -14.61
N LYS A 326 -1.45 -7.73 -15.24
CA LYS A 326 -1.67 -7.51 -16.67
C LYS A 326 -2.05 -6.06 -16.90
N THR A 327 -1.06 -5.24 -17.30
CA THR A 327 -1.23 -3.79 -17.45
C THR A 327 -1.80 -3.38 -18.82
N SER A 328 -1.42 -4.10 -19.87
CA SER A 328 -1.91 -3.82 -21.21
C SER A 328 -2.08 -5.12 -22.02
N THR A 329 -3.23 -5.26 -22.67
CA THR A 329 -3.50 -6.40 -23.55
C THR A 329 -3.81 -5.90 -24.95
N LYS A 330 -3.01 -6.31 -25.94
CA LYS A 330 -3.23 -6.05 -27.36
C LYS A 330 -3.57 -7.34 -28.06
N THR A 331 -4.82 -7.51 -28.42
CA THR A 331 -5.35 -8.77 -29.01
C THR A 331 -4.91 -9.02 -30.45
N ARG A 332 -4.45 -8.00 -31.16
CA ARG A 332 -3.99 -8.09 -32.56
C ARG A 332 -2.83 -7.15 -32.79
N ALA A 333 -1.68 -7.45 -32.20
CA ALA A 333 -0.42 -6.72 -32.37
C ALA A 333 0.46 -7.47 -33.37
N LEU A 334 1.00 -6.77 -34.37
CA LEU A 334 2.05 -7.33 -35.22
C LEU A 334 3.29 -7.50 -34.33
N SER A 335 3.69 -8.72 -34.10
CA SER A 335 4.74 -9.04 -33.11
C SER A 335 5.84 -9.91 -33.68
N ILE A 336 7.01 -9.74 -33.12
CA ILE A 336 8.22 -10.53 -33.43
C ILE A 336 8.86 -10.96 -32.11
N PRO A 337 9.70 -12.00 -32.10
CA PRO A 337 10.46 -12.37 -30.91
C PRO A 337 11.33 -11.20 -30.41
N ILE A 338 11.36 -10.99 -29.11
CA ILE A 338 12.11 -9.88 -28.48
C ILE A 338 13.61 -9.93 -28.82
N GLU A 339 14.17 -11.11 -29.03
CA GLU A 339 15.57 -11.35 -29.39
C GLU A 339 15.94 -10.76 -30.75
N SER A 340 14.97 -10.48 -31.62
CA SER A 340 15.16 -9.92 -32.97
C SER A 340 15.43 -8.41 -32.95
N VAL A 341 15.03 -7.73 -31.88
CA VAL A 341 15.18 -6.27 -31.78
C VAL A 341 16.52 -5.91 -31.17
N THR A 342 17.22 -5.02 -31.85
CA THR A 342 18.49 -4.49 -31.34
C THR A 342 18.53 -2.98 -31.49
N THR A 343 19.28 -2.31 -30.62
CA THR A 343 19.52 -0.87 -30.71
C THR A 343 20.80 -0.59 -31.46
N ARG A 344 20.76 0.31 -32.43
CA ARG A 344 21.92 0.76 -33.19
C ARG A 344 21.97 2.29 -33.24
N THR A 345 23.15 2.84 -33.17
CA THR A 345 23.36 4.29 -33.30
C THR A 345 23.53 4.71 -34.77
N ASP A 346 23.68 3.76 -35.68
CA ASP A 346 23.91 4.03 -37.11
C ASP A 346 23.16 3.00 -37.98
N THR A 347 22.25 3.47 -38.85
CA THR A 347 21.53 2.63 -39.83
C THR A 347 22.36 2.37 -41.10
N THR A 348 23.43 3.14 -41.37
CA THR A 348 24.37 2.96 -42.47
C THR A 348 25.55 2.12 -42.01
N SER A 349 25.36 0.81 -41.86
CA SER A 349 26.49 -0.08 -41.51
C SER A 349 27.32 -0.44 -42.74
N GLU A 350 28.11 0.49 -43.21
CA GLU A 350 29.33 0.15 -43.95
C GLU A 350 30.35 -0.43 -42.96
N LYS A 351 31.09 -1.48 -43.38
CA LYS A 351 32.18 -2.06 -42.60
C LYS A 351 33.28 -1.03 -42.39
N LEU A 352 33.12 -0.14 -41.43
CA LEU A 352 34.15 0.81 -41.02
C LEU A 352 35.32 0.05 -40.41
N THR A 353 36.52 0.33 -40.89
CA THR A 353 37.76 -0.19 -40.30
C THR A 353 37.94 0.33 -38.89
N TYR A 354 38.71 -0.37 -38.04
CA TYR A 354 38.99 0.05 -36.66
C TYR A 354 39.45 1.52 -36.55
N LYS A 355 40.18 2.00 -37.56
CA LYS A 355 40.70 3.36 -37.63
C LYS A 355 39.58 4.39 -37.87
N GLU A 356 38.69 4.11 -38.81
CA GLU A 356 37.52 4.94 -39.13
C GLU A 356 36.50 5.00 -37.97
N ARG A 357 36.33 3.89 -37.25
CA ARG A 357 35.50 3.88 -36.03
C ARG A 357 36.07 4.76 -34.93
N LYS A 358 37.40 4.80 -34.81
CA LYS A 358 38.07 5.64 -33.80
C LYS A 358 37.99 7.12 -34.17
N GLU A 359 38.24 7.46 -35.44
CA GLU A 359 38.16 8.84 -35.94
C GLU A 359 36.70 9.39 -35.83
N ARG A 360 35.72 8.57 -36.18
CA ARG A 360 34.28 8.94 -36.05
C ARG A 360 33.85 9.10 -34.60
N LYS A 361 34.35 8.26 -33.69
CA LYS A 361 34.07 8.39 -32.25
C LYS A 361 34.67 9.69 -31.67
N GLU A 362 35.86 10.07 -32.13
CA GLU A 362 36.52 11.34 -31.77
C GLU A 362 35.80 12.57 -32.38
N GLU A 363 35.17 12.42 -33.55
CA GLU A 363 34.34 13.47 -34.16
C GLU A 363 33.00 13.64 -33.46
N LEU A 364 32.31 12.54 -33.07
CA LEU A 364 31.06 12.53 -32.31
C LEU A 364 31.25 13.11 -30.90
N GLU A 365 32.36 12.80 -30.24
CA GLU A 365 32.69 13.42 -28.94
C GLU A 365 32.93 14.94 -29.06
N LYS A 366 33.31 15.44 -30.23
CA LYS A 366 33.50 16.89 -30.50
C LYS A 366 32.22 17.61 -30.90
N SER A 367 31.24 16.92 -31.53
CA SER A 367 30.03 17.53 -32.05
C SER A 367 28.91 17.67 -31.00
N LYS A 368 29.01 16.97 -29.84
CA LYS A 368 27.91 16.93 -28.82
C LYS A 368 26.52 16.60 -29.38
N GLU A 369 26.43 16.01 -30.54
CA GLU A 369 25.20 15.44 -31.06
C GLU A 369 25.12 13.99 -30.53
N ASP A 370 24.31 13.76 -29.50
CA ASP A 370 23.89 12.42 -29.09
C ASP A 370 22.98 11.90 -30.21
N GLU A 371 23.52 11.02 -31.08
CA GLU A 371 22.69 10.23 -31.98
C GLU A 371 21.81 9.34 -31.09
N GLU A 372 20.52 9.61 -31.06
CA GLU A 372 19.58 8.77 -30.33
C GLU A 372 19.64 7.34 -30.86
N PRO A 373 19.82 6.33 -30.01
CA PRO A 373 19.85 4.94 -30.44
C PRO A 373 18.50 4.56 -31.05
N MET A 374 18.53 4.11 -32.32
CA MET A 374 17.34 3.64 -33.03
C MET A 374 17.15 2.14 -32.85
N GLU A 375 15.91 1.73 -32.66
CA GLU A 375 15.52 0.32 -32.63
C GLU A 375 15.48 -0.21 -34.08
N VAL A 376 16.20 -1.30 -34.33
CA VAL A 376 16.28 -1.93 -35.65
C VAL A 376 16.13 -3.43 -35.56
N VAL A 377 15.62 -3.99 -36.65
CA VAL A 377 15.54 -5.44 -36.87
C VAL A 377 16.26 -5.81 -38.15
N PHE A 378 16.69 -7.06 -38.25
CA PHE A 378 17.30 -7.60 -39.48
C PHE A 378 16.27 -8.47 -40.19
N LEU A 379 15.92 -8.08 -41.41
CA LEU A 379 15.04 -8.88 -42.26
C LEU A 379 15.89 -9.91 -43.03
N TYR A 380 15.40 -11.13 -43.10
CA TYR A 380 15.94 -12.16 -43.98
C TYR A 380 15.38 -11.99 -45.38
N LYS A 381 16.19 -11.59 -46.35
CA LYS A 381 15.83 -11.44 -47.78
C LYS A 381 16.85 -12.10 -48.69
N GLU A 382 16.46 -13.14 -49.37
CA GLU A 382 17.31 -13.82 -50.37
C GLU A 382 18.69 -14.19 -49.87
N GLY A 383 18.83 -14.69 -48.64
CA GLY A 383 20.10 -15.06 -48.03
C GLY A 383 20.95 -13.85 -47.59
N LYS A 384 20.33 -12.68 -47.37
CA LYS A 384 21.00 -11.46 -46.89
C LYS A 384 20.22 -10.87 -45.73
N ALA A 385 20.96 -10.29 -44.77
CA ALA A 385 20.40 -9.50 -43.67
C ALA A 385 20.22 -8.05 -44.13
N VAL A 386 18.98 -7.54 -44.05
CA VAL A 386 18.66 -6.15 -44.40
C VAL A 386 18.20 -5.43 -43.14
N VAL A 387 18.86 -4.35 -42.77
CA VAL A 387 18.46 -3.53 -41.59
C VAL A 387 17.18 -2.77 -41.89
N GLN A 388 16.24 -2.85 -40.98
CA GLN A 388 14.97 -2.11 -41.00
C GLN A 388 14.79 -1.38 -39.68
N ALA A 389 14.65 -0.07 -39.68
CA ALA A 389 14.25 0.69 -38.50
C ALA A 389 12.80 0.40 -38.14
N VAL A 390 12.55 0.17 -36.87
CA VAL A 390 11.23 -0.13 -36.33
C VAL A 390 10.92 0.76 -35.15
N LYS A 391 9.65 0.90 -34.83
CA LYS A 391 9.19 1.49 -33.57
C LYS A 391 8.43 0.42 -32.81
N THR A 392 8.88 0.11 -31.62
CA THR A 392 8.30 -0.91 -30.76
C THR A 392 7.14 -0.37 -29.93
N GLY A 393 6.33 -1.26 -29.41
CA GLY A 393 5.19 -0.98 -28.54
C GLY A 393 5.21 -1.84 -27.28
N VAL A 394 4.09 -2.47 -27.00
CA VAL A 394 3.91 -3.37 -25.84
C VAL A 394 4.73 -4.65 -26.04
N GLN A 395 5.32 -5.15 -24.95
CA GLN A 395 6.10 -6.39 -24.98
C GLN A 395 5.68 -7.36 -23.89
N ASP A 396 5.82 -8.64 -24.15
CA ASP A 396 5.75 -9.71 -23.16
C ASP A 396 7.11 -10.40 -22.99
N ASN A 397 7.17 -11.55 -22.34
CA ASN A 397 8.41 -12.29 -22.09
C ASN A 397 9.06 -12.89 -23.36
N LYS A 398 8.31 -12.99 -24.49
CA LYS A 398 8.78 -13.62 -25.73
C LYS A 398 8.65 -12.72 -26.95
N TYR A 399 7.62 -11.90 -27.00
CA TYR A 399 7.26 -11.12 -28.18
C TYR A 399 7.14 -9.64 -27.87
N ILE A 400 7.49 -8.82 -28.86
CA ILE A 400 7.37 -7.36 -28.79
C ILE A 400 6.52 -6.87 -29.98
N GLU A 401 5.58 -5.97 -29.68
CA GLU A 401 4.74 -5.31 -30.68
C GLU A 401 5.57 -4.37 -31.55
N ILE A 402 5.33 -4.39 -32.85
CA ILE A 402 5.90 -3.43 -33.79
C ILE A 402 4.79 -2.50 -34.30
N LEU A 403 4.92 -1.23 -33.92
CA LEU A 403 3.98 -0.18 -34.30
C LEU A 403 4.18 0.30 -35.75
N THR A 404 5.43 0.41 -36.17
CA THR A 404 5.80 0.83 -37.54
C THR A 404 7.11 0.19 -37.98
N GLY A 405 7.28 0.01 -39.28
CA GLY A 405 8.53 -0.47 -39.87
C GLY A 405 8.46 -1.91 -40.40
N LEU A 406 7.49 -2.72 -40.02
CA LEU A 406 7.32 -4.08 -40.51
C LEU A 406 5.90 -4.30 -41.09
N SER A 407 5.79 -5.33 -41.96
CA SER A 407 4.53 -5.83 -42.48
C SER A 407 4.37 -7.33 -42.14
N GLU A 408 3.12 -7.79 -42.06
CA GLU A 408 2.80 -9.20 -41.83
C GLU A 408 3.51 -10.12 -42.83
N GLY A 409 4.05 -11.23 -42.34
CA GLY A 409 4.74 -12.22 -43.12
C GLY A 409 6.17 -11.93 -43.53
N GLN A 410 6.74 -10.78 -43.06
CA GLN A 410 8.17 -10.53 -43.23
C GLN A 410 8.99 -11.40 -42.27
N GLU A 411 10.00 -12.04 -42.80
CA GLU A 411 10.90 -12.89 -42.02
C GLU A 411 11.96 -12.04 -41.31
N VAL A 412 11.99 -12.14 -39.97
CA VAL A 412 12.90 -11.39 -39.11
C VAL A 412 13.90 -12.35 -38.51
N ILE A 413 15.19 -11.98 -38.53
CA ILE A 413 16.26 -12.80 -37.96
C ILE A 413 16.14 -12.74 -36.43
N THR A 414 16.01 -13.92 -35.80
CA THR A 414 15.81 -14.07 -34.35
C THR A 414 17.07 -14.50 -33.60
N GLY A 415 17.96 -15.22 -34.27
CA GLY A 415 19.12 -15.76 -33.54
C GLY A 415 20.31 -16.12 -34.41
N PRO A 416 21.41 -16.50 -33.75
CA PRO A 416 21.77 -16.38 -32.34
C PRO A 416 21.83 -14.93 -31.86
N TYR A 417 21.42 -14.64 -30.62
CA TYR A 417 21.36 -13.28 -30.04
C TYR A 417 22.66 -12.47 -30.25
N ARG A 418 23.83 -13.10 -30.05
CA ARG A 418 25.11 -12.45 -30.25
C ARG A 418 25.31 -11.99 -31.72
N THR A 419 24.89 -12.82 -32.66
CA THR A 419 24.95 -12.50 -34.08
C THR A 419 24.08 -11.31 -34.43
N VAL A 420 22.81 -11.31 -33.97
CA VAL A 420 21.86 -10.22 -34.19
C VAL A 420 22.30 -8.94 -33.51
N SER A 421 22.75 -9.00 -32.26
CA SER A 421 23.07 -7.81 -31.46
C SER A 421 24.39 -7.16 -31.83
N ARG A 422 25.43 -7.92 -32.31
CA ARG A 422 26.80 -7.41 -32.49
C ARG A 422 27.38 -7.64 -33.86
N ASP A 423 27.17 -8.84 -34.46
CA ASP A 423 27.99 -9.29 -35.58
C ASP A 423 27.33 -9.02 -36.94
N LEU A 424 25.96 -8.92 -37.01
CA LEU A 424 25.23 -8.64 -38.24
C LEU A 424 25.39 -7.16 -38.66
N THR A 425 25.65 -6.99 -39.97
CA THR A 425 25.66 -5.70 -40.65
C THR A 425 24.73 -5.73 -41.86
N ASN A 426 24.29 -4.57 -42.34
CA ASN A 426 23.40 -4.48 -43.48
C ASN A 426 24.06 -5.09 -44.74
N GLY A 427 23.36 -6.03 -45.40
CA GLY A 427 23.82 -6.70 -46.59
C GLY A 427 24.73 -7.91 -46.35
N ASP A 428 24.96 -8.34 -45.10
CA ASP A 428 25.72 -9.55 -44.80
C ASP A 428 25.00 -10.79 -45.37
N LYS A 429 25.77 -11.73 -45.88
CA LYS A 429 25.25 -13.04 -46.29
C LYS A 429 24.96 -13.87 -45.06
N VAL A 430 23.75 -14.44 -44.99
CA VAL A 430 23.28 -15.27 -43.91
C VAL A 430 22.74 -16.60 -44.45
N VAL A 431 22.96 -17.67 -43.73
CA VAL A 431 22.50 -19.02 -44.07
C VAL A 431 21.59 -19.47 -42.92
N GLU A 432 20.45 -20.09 -43.28
CA GLU A 432 19.55 -20.64 -42.30
C GLU A 432 20.23 -21.77 -41.50
N LYS A 433 20.16 -21.68 -40.17
CA LYS A 433 20.65 -22.72 -39.27
C LYS A 433 19.66 -23.90 -39.32
N ASP A 434 20.13 -25.06 -39.73
CA ASP A 434 19.32 -26.29 -39.76
C ASP A 434 19.03 -26.73 -38.30
N SER A 435 17.78 -26.55 -37.91
CA SER A 435 17.29 -26.84 -36.55
C SER A 435 17.30 -28.34 -36.18
N SER A 436 17.69 -29.22 -37.12
CA SER A 436 17.68 -30.67 -36.90
C SER A 436 18.93 -31.20 -36.14
N LYS A 437 19.88 -30.35 -35.74
CA LYS A 437 21.14 -30.80 -35.14
C LYS A 437 21.27 -30.57 -33.62
N ASP A 438 20.34 -29.87 -32.99
CA ASP A 438 20.42 -29.54 -31.55
C ASP A 438 19.63 -30.50 -30.62
N GLU A 439 19.02 -31.62 -31.16
CA GLU A 439 18.32 -32.61 -30.32
C GLU A 439 19.19 -33.79 -29.80
N ASP A 440 20.48 -33.80 -30.13
CA ASP A 440 21.38 -34.94 -29.77
C ASP A 440 22.48 -34.59 -28.72
N GLU A 441 22.46 -33.42 -28.09
CA GLU A 441 23.43 -33.04 -27.05
C GLU A 441 22.78 -32.50 -25.75
N ASP A 442 21.90 -33.27 -25.14
CA ASP A 442 21.53 -33.09 -23.72
C ASP A 442 21.43 -34.45 -22.99
#